data_1d11552efd7299ac9138a58f88f1ba72
#
_entry.id   1d11552efd7299ac9138a58f88f1ba72
#
_cell.length_a   1.000
_cell.length_b   1.000
_cell.length_c   1.000
_cell.angle_alpha   90.00
_cell.angle_beta   90.00
_cell.angle_gamma   90.00
#
_symmetry.space_group_name_H-M   'P 1'
#
loop_
_entity.id
_entity.type
_entity.pdbx_description
1 polymer ?
#
loop_
_entity_poly.entity_id
_entity_poly.type
_entity_poly.pdbx_seq_one_letter_code
_entity_poly.pdbx_strand_id
1 'polypeptide(L)'
;MITITAIGLDEYVIGHYAKDHSDNLANLLETSVDNINFVASNSFLIHKGVEQTSWNTIIKVHAPKRFEVFQDKIATYLLETLSDFTVHLAIEFSYYENKYRYVQTNDEYPLFLKESNVVEAEESELEEGEELFEGNIFENFEEKVKARAQIHEHEHDDEDECHCEECDCDDDCECEEGECHSGHHH
;
A
#
# COMPACT_ATOMS: atom_id res chain seq x y z
N MET A 1 -4.58 -10.71 13.07
CA MET A 1 -4.42 -9.23 13.04
C MET A 1 -5.64 -8.64 12.38
N ILE A 2 -6.21 -7.62 12.96
CA ILE A 2 -7.36 -6.86 12.43
C ILE A 2 -6.78 -5.57 11.88
N THR A 3 -7.17 -5.19 10.68
CA THR A 3 -6.73 -3.96 10.04
C THR A 3 -7.93 -3.07 9.77
N ILE A 4 -7.90 -1.86 10.30
CA ILE A 4 -8.94 -0.84 10.12
C ILE A 4 -8.35 0.25 9.24
N THR A 5 -8.80 0.33 7.99
CA THR A 5 -8.31 1.32 7.02
C THR A 5 -9.32 2.45 6.89
N ALA A 6 -8.88 3.67 7.08
CA ALA A 6 -9.68 4.87 6.88
C ALA A 6 -9.35 5.53 5.54
N ILE A 7 -10.39 5.85 4.77
CA ILE A 7 -10.32 6.56 3.51
C ILE A 7 -11.18 7.82 3.64
N GLY A 8 -10.63 8.98 3.30
CA GLY A 8 -11.33 10.26 3.40
C GLY A 8 -11.26 10.91 4.78
N LEU A 9 -10.35 10.48 5.64
CA LEU A 9 -9.95 11.16 6.87
C LEU A 9 -8.45 11.45 6.85
N ASP A 10 -8.08 12.53 7.51
CA ASP A 10 -6.70 12.94 7.71
C ASP A 10 -5.93 11.94 8.59
N GLU A 11 -4.64 11.77 8.32
CA GLU A 11 -3.78 10.82 9.02
C GLU A 11 -3.60 11.16 10.51
N TYR A 12 -3.58 12.45 10.86
CA TYR A 12 -3.49 12.88 12.26
C TYR A 12 -4.75 12.53 13.04
N VAL A 13 -5.92 12.68 12.42
CA VAL A 13 -7.20 12.28 13.02
C VAL A 13 -7.18 10.78 13.30
N ILE A 14 -6.73 9.97 12.35
CA ILE A 14 -6.66 8.51 12.51
C ILE A 14 -5.61 8.11 13.54
N GLY A 15 -4.45 8.80 13.58
CA GLY A 15 -3.42 8.56 14.60
C GLY A 15 -3.94 8.79 16.03
N HIS A 16 -4.61 9.92 16.28
CA HIS A 16 -5.22 10.23 17.57
C HIS A 16 -6.35 9.26 17.91
N TYR A 17 -7.24 8.99 16.94
CA TYR A 17 -8.31 8.02 17.11
C TYR A 17 -7.78 6.64 17.49
N ALA A 18 -6.73 6.17 16.81
CA ALA A 18 -6.11 4.89 17.13
C ALA A 18 -5.54 4.86 18.55
N LYS A 19 -4.89 5.95 19.00
CA LYS A 19 -4.37 6.07 20.36
C LYS A 19 -5.48 5.96 21.41
N ASP A 20 -6.61 6.63 21.19
CA ASP A 20 -7.69 6.73 22.17
C ASP A 20 -8.63 5.50 22.17
N HIS A 21 -8.74 4.80 21.04
CA HIS A 21 -9.78 3.77 20.84
C HIS A 21 -9.26 2.34 20.69
N SER A 22 -7.94 2.11 20.52
CA SER A 22 -7.40 0.76 20.31
C SER A 22 -7.69 -0.19 21.48
N ASP A 23 -7.53 0.28 22.73
CA ASP A 23 -7.79 -0.53 23.92
C ASP A 23 -9.27 -0.89 24.05
N ASN A 24 -10.17 0.04 23.75
CA ASN A 24 -11.61 -0.20 23.79
C ASN A 24 -12.03 -1.22 22.73
N LEU A 25 -11.47 -1.10 21.51
CA LEU A 25 -11.70 -2.09 20.45
C LEU A 25 -11.12 -3.46 20.80
N ALA A 26 -9.94 -3.52 21.41
CA ALA A 26 -9.35 -4.76 21.87
C ALA A 26 -10.23 -5.48 22.90
N ASN A 27 -10.75 -4.73 23.87
CA ASN A 27 -11.69 -5.25 24.87
C ASN A 27 -12.99 -5.72 24.22
N LEU A 28 -13.58 -4.94 23.31
CA LEU A 28 -14.81 -5.28 22.61
C LEU A 28 -14.66 -6.57 21.78
N LEU A 29 -13.47 -6.78 21.21
CA LEU A 29 -13.12 -7.92 20.37
C LEU A 29 -12.52 -9.10 21.14
N GLU A 30 -12.39 -8.98 22.45
CA GLU A 30 -11.78 -9.99 23.31
C GLU A 30 -10.37 -10.42 22.79
N THR A 31 -9.55 -9.44 22.42
CA THR A 31 -8.22 -9.66 21.83
C THR A 31 -7.17 -8.70 22.41
N SER A 32 -5.90 -8.94 22.11
CA SER A 32 -4.83 -8.00 22.45
C SER A 32 -4.86 -6.78 21.50
N VAL A 33 -4.49 -5.61 22.04
CA VAL A 33 -4.29 -4.39 21.26
C VAL A 33 -3.28 -4.57 20.13
N ASP A 34 -2.27 -5.41 20.32
CA ASP A 34 -1.27 -5.74 19.29
C ASP A 34 -1.87 -6.47 18.05
N ASN A 35 -3.12 -6.94 18.17
CA ASN A 35 -3.84 -7.52 17.04
C ASN A 35 -4.65 -6.51 16.22
N ILE A 36 -4.65 -5.23 16.61
CA ILE A 36 -5.42 -4.17 15.96
C ILE A 36 -4.45 -3.16 15.36
N ASN A 37 -4.61 -2.89 14.07
CA ASN A 37 -3.83 -1.89 13.37
C ASN A 37 -4.75 -0.94 12.64
N PHE A 38 -4.43 0.34 12.72
CA PHE A 38 -5.04 1.36 11.90
C PHE A 38 -4.15 1.70 10.72
N VAL A 39 -4.77 1.93 9.58
CA VAL A 39 -4.12 2.39 8.35
C VAL A 39 -4.78 3.68 7.94
N ALA A 40 -4.07 4.77 8.07
CA ALA A 40 -4.45 6.03 7.47
C ALA A 40 -4.08 5.97 5.98
N SER A 41 -5.10 6.07 5.12
CA SER A 41 -4.88 6.10 3.69
C SER A 41 -4.77 7.56 3.25
N ASN A 42 -3.59 7.96 2.80
CA ASN A 42 -3.38 9.28 2.20
C ASN A 42 -4.00 9.34 0.78
N SER A 43 -5.23 8.86 0.65
CA SER A 43 -5.99 8.82 -0.59
C SER A 43 -7.19 9.74 -0.50
N PHE A 44 -7.39 10.53 -1.54
CA PHE A 44 -8.53 11.42 -1.66
C PHE A 44 -9.75 10.66 -2.19
N LEU A 45 -10.88 10.80 -1.53
CA LEU A 45 -12.16 10.37 -2.07
C LEU A 45 -12.69 11.51 -2.95
N ILE A 46 -12.93 11.24 -4.22
CA ILE A 46 -13.34 12.27 -5.19
C ILE A 46 -14.70 11.90 -5.77
N HIS A 47 -15.66 12.82 -5.71
CA HIS A 47 -16.94 12.70 -6.39
C HIS A 47 -17.11 13.83 -7.42
N LYS A 48 -17.30 13.49 -8.68
CA LYS A 48 -17.45 14.45 -9.80
C LYS A 48 -16.35 15.53 -9.84
N GLY A 49 -15.11 15.14 -9.54
CA GLY A 49 -13.97 16.06 -9.54
C GLY A 49 -13.79 16.88 -8.27
N VAL A 50 -14.64 16.71 -7.27
CA VAL A 50 -14.57 17.42 -5.98
C VAL A 50 -14.10 16.47 -4.90
N GLU A 51 -13.10 16.89 -4.13
CA GLU A 51 -12.59 16.18 -2.98
C GLU A 51 -13.62 16.12 -1.84
N GLN A 52 -13.69 14.98 -1.16
CA GLN A 52 -14.70 14.65 -0.16
C GLN A 52 -14.11 14.40 1.24
N THR A 53 -12.89 14.83 1.51
CA THR A 53 -12.24 14.60 2.82
C THR A 53 -13.11 15.13 3.96
N SER A 54 -13.30 14.34 5.00
CA SER A 54 -14.18 14.58 6.14
C SER A 54 -15.68 14.76 5.80
N TRP A 55 -16.04 14.79 4.51
CA TRP A 55 -17.43 14.82 4.09
C TRP A 55 -17.98 13.41 3.87
N ASN A 56 -17.23 12.58 3.18
CA ASN A 56 -17.53 11.16 3.00
C ASN A 56 -16.33 10.33 3.44
N THR A 57 -16.54 9.41 4.36
CA THR A 57 -15.50 8.53 4.88
C THR A 57 -15.91 7.08 4.70
N ILE A 58 -14.96 6.24 4.31
CA ILE A 58 -15.14 4.80 4.22
C ILE A 58 -14.13 4.14 5.16
N ILE A 59 -14.64 3.39 6.11
CA ILE A 59 -13.82 2.56 7.00
C ILE A 59 -13.90 1.12 6.51
N LYS A 60 -12.75 0.53 6.20
CA LYS A 60 -12.63 -0.87 5.82
C LYS A 60 -12.05 -1.67 6.97
N VAL A 61 -12.82 -2.62 7.49
CA VAL A 61 -12.39 -3.54 8.53
C VAL A 61 -12.02 -4.87 7.87
N HIS A 62 -10.75 -5.22 7.88
CA HIS A 62 -10.24 -6.48 7.39
C HIS A 62 -9.76 -7.35 8.55
N ALA A 63 -10.40 -8.49 8.79
CA ALA A 63 -10.21 -9.28 9.99
C ALA A 63 -10.22 -10.79 9.72
N PRO A 64 -9.59 -11.61 10.58
CA PRO A 64 -9.82 -13.05 10.58
C PRO A 64 -11.29 -13.39 10.75
N LYS A 65 -11.78 -14.41 10.06
CA LYS A 65 -13.20 -14.81 10.05
C LYS A 65 -13.78 -15.04 11.45
N ARG A 66 -12.96 -15.46 12.42
CA ARG A 66 -13.39 -15.64 13.81
C ARG A 66 -13.98 -14.37 14.46
N PHE A 67 -13.66 -13.18 13.95
CA PHE A 67 -14.16 -11.90 14.45
C PHE A 67 -15.47 -11.46 13.79
N GLU A 68 -16.00 -12.21 12.82
CA GLU A 68 -17.29 -11.94 12.18
C GLU A 68 -18.45 -11.86 13.21
N VAL A 69 -18.36 -12.63 14.29
CA VAL A 69 -19.36 -12.62 15.38
C VAL A 69 -19.45 -11.28 16.12
N PHE A 70 -18.45 -10.44 16.02
CA PHE A 70 -18.40 -9.12 16.64
C PHE A 70 -18.74 -7.98 15.64
N GLN A 71 -19.08 -8.31 14.39
CA GLN A 71 -19.29 -7.32 13.31
C GLN A 71 -20.21 -6.18 13.73
N ASP A 72 -21.41 -6.50 14.24
CA ASP A 72 -22.39 -5.50 14.62
C ASP A 72 -21.90 -4.60 15.75
N LYS A 73 -21.17 -5.16 16.71
CA LYS A 73 -20.57 -4.39 17.81
C LYS A 73 -19.49 -3.44 17.32
N ILE A 74 -18.63 -3.92 16.40
CA ILE A 74 -17.59 -3.08 15.77
C ILE A 74 -18.25 -1.96 14.98
N ALA A 75 -19.23 -2.29 14.14
CA ALA A 75 -19.94 -1.32 13.32
C ALA A 75 -20.57 -0.23 14.19
N THR A 76 -21.32 -0.60 15.23
CA THR A 76 -21.94 0.35 16.15
C THR A 76 -20.89 1.25 16.80
N TYR A 77 -19.84 0.65 17.36
CA TYR A 77 -18.76 1.40 18.01
C TYR A 77 -18.09 2.40 17.08
N LEU A 78 -17.71 1.96 15.87
CA LEU A 78 -17.05 2.83 14.89
C LEU A 78 -17.99 3.93 14.37
N LEU A 79 -19.29 3.62 14.15
CA LEU A 79 -20.28 4.63 13.76
C LEU A 79 -20.45 5.71 14.83
N GLU A 80 -20.56 5.30 16.11
CA GLU A 80 -20.73 6.22 17.22
C GLU A 80 -19.50 7.10 17.45
N THR A 81 -18.29 6.53 17.38
CA THR A 81 -17.06 7.24 17.76
C THR A 81 -16.44 8.04 16.62
N LEU A 82 -16.72 7.69 15.35
CA LEU A 82 -16.20 8.42 14.18
C LEU A 82 -17.18 9.48 13.65
N SER A 83 -18.43 9.48 14.11
CA SER A 83 -19.45 10.45 13.65
C SER A 83 -19.06 11.91 13.89
N ASP A 84 -18.21 12.18 14.88
CA ASP A 84 -17.74 13.53 15.18
C ASP A 84 -16.70 14.07 14.19
N PHE A 85 -16.08 13.17 13.40
CA PHE A 85 -15.00 13.50 12.48
C PHE A 85 -15.43 13.55 11.02
N THR A 86 -16.65 13.10 10.70
CA THR A 86 -17.11 13.00 9.31
C THR A 86 -18.62 13.19 9.20
N VAL A 87 -19.07 13.72 8.07
CA VAL A 87 -20.51 13.96 7.82
C VAL A 87 -21.22 12.67 7.41
N HIS A 88 -20.61 11.92 6.52
CA HIS A 88 -21.12 10.64 6.03
C HIS A 88 -20.09 9.55 6.24
N LEU A 89 -20.51 8.46 6.87
CA LEU A 89 -19.65 7.34 7.23
C LEU A 89 -20.22 6.03 6.70
N ALA A 90 -19.39 5.29 5.98
CA ALA A 90 -19.67 3.90 5.58
C ALA A 90 -18.64 2.97 6.23
N ILE A 91 -19.10 1.80 6.69
CA ILE A 91 -18.22 0.77 7.24
C ILE A 91 -18.39 -0.51 6.42
N GLU A 92 -17.29 -1.00 5.88
CA GLU A 92 -17.21 -2.20 5.05
C GLU A 92 -16.39 -3.26 5.76
N PHE A 93 -16.89 -4.50 5.79
CA PHE A 93 -16.19 -5.62 6.39
C PHE A 93 -15.70 -6.60 5.33
N SER A 94 -14.51 -7.11 5.53
CA SER A 94 -13.96 -8.23 4.79
C SER A 94 -13.27 -9.20 5.74
N TYR A 95 -13.52 -10.50 5.55
CA TYR A 95 -12.99 -11.53 6.43
C TYR A 95 -12.11 -12.50 5.67
N TYR A 96 -11.00 -12.92 6.32
CA TYR A 96 -10.11 -13.91 5.77
C TYR A 96 -9.93 -15.10 6.71
N GLU A 97 -9.65 -16.26 6.13
CA GLU A 97 -9.22 -17.43 6.89
C GLU A 97 -7.71 -17.38 7.13
N ASN A 98 -7.27 -17.81 8.31
CA ASN A 98 -5.86 -17.76 8.69
C ASN A 98 -4.93 -18.48 7.70
N LYS A 99 -5.43 -19.49 6.99
CA LYS A 99 -4.67 -20.21 5.96
C LYS A 99 -4.24 -19.35 4.77
N TYR A 100 -4.86 -18.18 4.57
CA TYR A 100 -4.51 -17.25 3.48
C TYR A 100 -3.55 -16.15 3.91
N ARG A 101 -3.10 -16.16 5.18
CA ARG A 101 -2.19 -15.17 5.70
C ARG A 101 -0.85 -15.81 6.06
N TYR A 102 0.18 -15.35 5.39
CA TYR A 102 1.57 -15.74 5.67
C TYR A 102 2.27 -14.56 6.35
N VAL A 103 2.98 -14.83 7.42
CA VAL A 103 3.68 -13.79 8.22
C VAL A 103 5.09 -14.28 8.48
N GLN A 104 6.05 -13.39 8.26
CA GLN A 104 7.42 -13.55 8.70
C GLN A 104 7.71 -12.43 9.69
N THR A 105 8.12 -12.80 10.89
CA THR A 105 8.55 -11.86 11.94
C THR A 105 10.06 -12.01 12.14
N ASN A 106 10.70 -10.91 12.50
CA ASN A 106 12.08 -10.96 12.96
C ASN A 106 12.07 -10.83 14.49
N ASP A 107 12.45 -11.91 15.16
CA ASP A 107 12.42 -12.00 16.63
C ASP A 107 13.47 -11.11 17.32
N GLU A 108 14.43 -10.57 16.57
CA GLU A 108 15.43 -9.63 17.09
C GLU A 108 14.85 -8.22 17.32
N TYR A 109 13.67 -7.93 16.77
CA TYR A 109 13.03 -6.61 16.82
C TYR A 109 11.62 -6.69 17.39
N PRO A 110 11.14 -5.64 18.08
CA PRO A 110 9.77 -5.58 18.53
C PRO A 110 8.82 -5.54 17.33
N LEU A 111 7.66 -6.20 17.46
CA LEU A 111 6.67 -6.24 16.39
C LEU A 111 6.14 -4.85 16.01
N PHE A 112 6.05 -3.94 16.99
CA PHE A 112 5.62 -2.56 16.81
C PHE A 112 6.58 -1.60 17.48
N LEU A 113 6.82 -0.48 16.83
CA LEU A 113 7.47 0.66 17.48
C LEU A 113 6.50 1.26 18.51
N LYS A 114 7.03 1.62 19.66
CA LYS A 114 6.31 2.32 20.75
C LYS A 114 7.00 3.66 20.97
N GLU A 115 6.30 4.64 21.54
CA GLU A 115 6.89 5.94 21.89
C GLU A 115 8.20 5.80 22.70
N SER A 116 8.28 4.77 23.57
CA SER A 116 9.48 4.46 24.34
C SER A 116 10.66 3.90 23.51
N ASN A 117 10.41 3.44 22.29
CA ASN A 117 11.41 2.85 21.40
C ASN A 117 11.83 3.81 20.27
N VAL A 118 11.12 4.94 20.14
CA VAL A 118 11.48 6.00 19.20
C VAL A 118 12.57 6.83 19.86
N VAL A 119 13.78 6.72 19.38
CA VAL A 119 14.84 7.66 19.71
C VAL A 119 14.59 8.84 18.76
N GLU A 120 14.10 9.96 19.30
CA GLU A 120 14.23 11.23 18.60
C GLU A 120 15.74 11.43 18.45
N ALA A 121 16.24 11.35 17.22
CA ALA A 121 17.57 11.85 16.93
C ALA A 121 17.50 13.34 17.31
N GLU A 122 18.13 13.70 18.42
CA GLU A 122 18.37 15.10 18.70
C GLU A 122 18.99 15.66 17.43
N GLU A 123 18.50 16.78 16.94
CA GLU A 123 19.14 17.57 15.88
C GLU A 123 20.51 18.09 16.39
N SER A 124 21.21 17.25 17.13
CA SER A 124 22.51 17.48 17.66
C SER A 124 23.49 17.07 16.60
N GLU A 125 24.14 18.10 16.07
CA GLU A 125 25.42 17.94 15.41
C GLU A 125 25.37 17.38 13.98
N LEU A 126 24.53 17.96 13.13
CA LEU A 126 25.12 18.36 11.87
C LEU A 126 26.22 19.35 12.23
N GLU A 127 27.47 18.88 12.33
CA GLU A 127 28.62 19.74 12.47
C GLU A 127 28.46 20.86 11.44
N GLU A 128 28.55 22.12 11.89
CA GLU A 128 28.54 23.28 11.00
C GLU A 128 29.68 23.08 9.98
N GLY A 129 29.39 22.44 8.87
CA GLY A 129 30.38 22.08 7.84
C GLY A 129 30.04 20.86 7.00
N GLU A 130 29.13 19.99 7.41
CA GLU A 130 28.56 19.03 6.46
C GLU A 130 27.53 19.77 5.61
N GLU A 131 27.97 20.25 4.46
CA GLU A 131 27.12 20.79 3.41
C GLU A 131 26.06 19.74 3.12
N LEU A 132 24.82 19.96 3.61
CA LEU A 132 23.64 19.33 3.07
C LEU A 132 23.81 19.37 1.57
N PHE A 133 23.85 18.22 0.92
CA PHE A 133 24.06 18.01 -0.50
C PHE A 133 23.42 19.16 -1.32
N GLU A 134 24.20 20.22 -1.56
CA GLU A 134 23.82 21.35 -2.42
C GLU A 134 23.80 20.97 -3.89
N GLY A 135 23.93 19.69 -4.20
CA GLY A 135 23.80 19.17 -5.53
C GLY A 135 22.37 19.30 -6.03
N ASN A 136 22.18 20.04 -7.10
CA ASN A 136 20.93 20.01 -7.85
C ASN A 136 20.67 18.56 -8.28
N ILE A 137 19.69 17.88 -7.64
CA ILE A 137 19.33 16.48 -7.95
C ILE A 137 18.98 16.31 -9.43
N PHE A 138 18.57 17.41 -10.08
CA PHE A 138 18.24 17.48 -11.50
C PHE A 138 19.42 17.93 -12.37
N GLU A 139 20.58 18.24 -11.79
CA GLU A 139 21.77 18.54 -12.58
C GLU A 139 22.17 17.30 -13.37
N ASN A 140 22.21 17.43 -14.68
CA ASN A 140 22.44 16.35 -15.64
C ASN A 140 21.33 15.29 -15.72
N PHE A 141 20.11 15.59 -15.25
CA PHE A 141 18.98 14.66 -15.39
C PHE A 141 18.71 14.31 -16.85
N GLU A 142 18.70 15.31 -17.73
CA GLU A 142 18.51 15.10 -19.19
C GLU A 142 19.62 14.25 -19.81
N GLU A 143 20.88 14.41 -19.36
CA GLU A 143 22.00 13.60 -19.84
C GLU A 143 21.91 12.17 -19.33
N LYS A 144 21.51 11.98 -18.06
CA LYS A 144 21.28 10.64 -17.48
C LYS A 144 20.12 9.91 -18.15
N VAL A 145 19.04 10.61 -18.50
CA VAL A 145 17.91 10.03 -19.22
C VAL A 145 18.33 9.65 -20.64
N LYS A 146 19.09 10.51 -21.34
CA LYS A 146 19.62 10.20 -22.69
C LYS A 146 20.59 9.03 -22.67
N ALA A 147 21.50 8.99 -21.69
CA ALA A 147 22.43 7.86 -21.54
C ALA A 147 21.69 6.53 -21.28
N ARG A 148 20.60 6.57 -20.50
CA ARG A 148 19.78 5.39 -20.21
C ARG A 148 18.96 4.94 -21.43
N ALA A 149 18.47 5.88 -22.23
CA ALA A 149 17.80 5.59 -23.51
C ALA A 149 18.76 4.96 -24.54
N GLN A 150 20.01 5.44 -24.60
CA GLN A 150 21.02 4.88 -25.50
C GLN A 150 21.48 3.47 -25.14
N ILE A 151 21.42 3.10 -23.85
CA ILE A 151 21.70 1.72 -23.39
C ILE A 151 20.58 0.77 -23.87
N HIS A 152 19.33 1.23 -23.87
CA HIS A 152 18.19 0.43 -24.35
C HIS A 152 18.17 0.30 -25.89
N GLU A 153 18.69 1.28 -26.64
CA GLU A 153 18.80 1.17 -28.10
C GLU A 153 19.90 0.19 -28.55
N HIS A 154 20.91 -0.08 -27.71
CA HIS A 154 21.98 -1.03 -28.02
C HIS A 154 21.68 -2.49 -27.65
N GLU A 155 20.66 -2.73 -26.85
CA GLU A 155 20.25 -4.12 -26.49
C GLU A 155 19.27 -4.74 -27.51
N HIS A 156 18.81 -3.99 -28.52
CA HIS A 156 17.90 -4.46 -29.57
C HIS A 156 18.54 -4.65 -30.95
N ASP A 157 19.87 -4.56 -31.07
CA ASP A 157 20.60 -4.80 -32.33
C ASP A 157 21.11 -6.25 -32.47
N ASP A 158 20.65 -7.19 -31.70
CA ASP A 158 20.76 -8.61 -32.05
C ASP A 158 19.59 -8.93 -33.00
N GLU A 159 19.87 -8.73 -34.29
CA GLU A 159 19.05 -9.16 -35.44
C GLU A 159 18.97 -10.72 -35.41
N ASP A 160 18.10 -11.28 -34.62
CA ASP A 160 17.55 -12.60 -34.90
C ASP A 160 16.49 -12.44 -35.99
N GLU A 161 16.97 -12.34 -37.25
CA GLU A 161 16.13 -12.52 -38.42
C GLU A 161 15.46 -13.89 -38.31
N CYS A 162 14.18 -13.89 -38.06
CA CYS A 162 13.33 -15.08 -38.13
C CYS A 162 13.31 -15.55 -39.60
N HIS A 163 14.14 -16.53 -39.96
CA HIS A 163 14.15 -17.20 -41.26
C HIS A 163 12.99 -18.20 -41.35
N CYS A 164 11.79 -17.72 -41.36
CA CYS A 164 10.62 -18.51 -41.74
C CYS A 164 10.20 -18.10 -43.17
N GLU A 165 10.55 -18.90 -44.15
CA GLU A 165 10.22 -18.64 -45.59
C GLU A 165 8.71 -18.75 -45.89
N GLU A 166 7.83 -19.07 -44.91
CA GLU A 166 6.38 -19.30 -45.13
C GLU A 166 5.45 -18.78 -44.01
N CYS A 167 5.86 -17.80 -43.22
CA CYS A 167 4.94 -17.22 -42.21
C CYS A 167 4.58 -15.76 -42.56
N ASP A 168 3.30 -15.52 -42.88
CA ASP A 168 2.71 -14.19 -42.80
C ASP A 168 2.56 -13.84 -41.31
N CYS A 169 3.63 -13.28 -40.71
CA CYS A 169 3.59 -12.80 -39.33
C CYS A 169 3.06 -11.37 -39.35
N ASP A 170 1.80 -11.18 -38.97
CA ASP A 170 1.29 -9.90 -38.53
C ASP A 170 1.95 -9.56 -37.17
N ASP A 171 2.05 -8.26 -36.81
CA ASP A 171 2.82 -7.63 -35.73
C ASP A 171 2.66 -8.17 -34.28
N ASP A 172 1.95 -9.30 -34.07
CA ASP A 172 1.63 -9.90 -32.76
C ASP A 172 2.16 -11.34 -32.60
N CYS A 173 3.30 -11.72 -33.18
CA CYS A 173 3.85 -13.07 -33.06
C CYS A 173 4.69 -13.24 -31.79
N GLU A 174 4.11 -13.81 -30.72
CA GLU A 174 4.85 -14.32 -29.54
C GLU A 174 5.48 -15.68 -29.89
N CYS A 175 6.72 -15.67 -30.37
CA CYS A 175 7.52 -16.88 -30.55
C CYS A 175 8.36 -17.12 -29.29
N GLU A 176 7.98 -18.11 -28.45
CA GLU A 176 8.88 -18.69 -27.45
C GLU A 176 9.98 -19.51 -28.14
N GLU A 177 11.19 -19.48 -27.56
CA GLU A 177 12.43 -20.01 -28.10
C GLU A 177 12.27 -21.41 -28.73
N GLY A 178 12.32 -21.50 -30.04
CA GLY A 178 12.81 -22.67 -30.77
C GLY A 178 11.81 -23.63 -31.39
N GLU A 179 10.49 -23.48 -31.29
CA GLU A 179 9.54 -24.39 -31.98
C GLU A 179 8.33 -23.66 -32.58
N CYS A 180 8.34 -23.44 -33.88
CA CYS A 180 7.16 -23.05 -34.61
C CYS A 180 6.25 -24.29 -34.81
N HIS A 181 5.12 -24.36 -34.08
CA HIS A 181 4.11 -25.38 -34.31
C HIS A 181 3.17 -24.96 -35.46
N SER A 182 3.41 -25.53 -36.64
CA SER A 182 2.46 -25.49 -37.75
C SER A 182 1.31 -26.44 -37.44
N GLY A 183 0.23 -25.94 -36.86
CA GLY A 183 -1.04 -26.67 -36.70
C GLY A 183 -1.81 -26.74 -38.03
N HIS A 184 -1.72 -27.85 -38.75
CA HIS A 184 -2.63 -28.18 -39.83
C HIS A 184 -4.01 -28.49 -39.27
N HIS A 185 -5.00 -27.64 -39.55
CA HIS A 185 -6.42 -27.99 -39.47
C HIS A 185 -6.92 -28.46 -40.82
N HIS A 186 -7.29 -29.76 -40.85
CA HIS A 186 -8.21 -30.33 -41.87
C HIS A 186 -9.65 -30.01 -41.48
#